data_132534d5a8c6c3f2077ba431018f3896
#
_entry.id   132534d5a8c6c3f2077ba431018f3896
#
_cell.length_a   1.000
_cell.length_b   1.000
_cell.length_c   1.000
_cell.angle_alpha   90.00
_cell.angle_beta   90.00
_cell.angle_gamma   90.00
#
_symmetry.space_group_name_H-M   'P 1'
#
loop_
_entity.id
_entity.type
_entity.pdbx_description
1 polymer ?
#
loop_
_entity_poly.entity_id
_entity_poly.type
_entity_poly.pdbx_seq_one_letter_code
_entity_poly.pdbx_strand_id
1 'polypeptide(L)'
;MLRMISLILCLLTAACYAPVNTVSDDLDTQKDLTPTDVEDDMFLNTLEGIHDVDPFSLLPVSPITWDTCSGVEGDHPCNIIAPDQREDNFGLYAEFGRPIVLDFSTGWCGPCRAAAQHAEAVQEAFSAHDVLYVTVLIETADGSVPGQADITQWAQEYDLENSLVIGGSRALLESSGGPWPLSGWPTFYYIDRNMVLRDIDRGYNANEIEHSLNWLVTL
;
A
#
# COMPACT_ATOMS: atom_id res chain seq x y z
N MET A 1 -8.47 -56.42 -24.20
CA MET A 1 -7.28 -56.73 -23.38
C MET A 1 -7.18 -55.57 -22.37
N LEU A 2 -7.71 -55.67 -21.23
CA LEU A 2 -7.43 -56.39 -19.99
C LEU A 2 -6.32 -55.71 -19.16
N ARG A 3 -6.77 -55.12 -18.02
CA ARG A 3 -6.10 -54.91 -16.69
C ARG A 3 -5.08 -53.78 -16.61
N MET A 4 -5.03 -52.96 -15.53
CA MET A 4 -5.11 -53.28 -14.11
C MET A 4 -5.58 -52.09 -13.29
N ILE A 5 -6.50 -52.35 -12.37
CA ILE A 5 -6.95 -51.54 -11.26
C ILE A 5 -5.86 -51.65 -10.17
N SER A 6 -5.41 -50.54 -9.59
CA SER A 6 -4.62 -50.56 -8.37
C SER A 6 -5.35 -49.69 -7.31
N LEU A 7 -6.05 -50.42 -6.43
CA LEU A 7 -6.56 -49.90 -5.16
C LEU A 7 -5.36 -49.80 -4.18
N ILE A 8 -5.11 -48.65 -3.61
CA ILE A 8 -4.29 -48.53 -2.41
C ILE A 8 -5.18 -47.97 -1.29
N LEU A 9 -5.35 -48.85 -0.32
CA LEU A 9 -6.07 -48.75 0.93
C LEU A 9 -5.37 -47.78 1.87
N CYS A 10 -6.06 -46.72 2.32
CA CYS A 10 -5.54 -45.77 3.30
C CYS A 10 -5.82 -46.25 4.71
N LEU A 11 -4.78 -46.49 5.49
CA LEU A 11 -4.82 -46.87 6.90
C LEU A 11 -5.04 -45.59 7.76
N LEU A 12 -6.11 -45.64 8.56
CA LEU A 12 -6.41 -44.75 9.66
C LEU A 12 -5.33 -44.89 10.78
N THR A 13 -4.68 -43.79 11.13
CA THR A 13 -3.97 -43.68 12.40
C THR A 13 -4.60 -42.54 13.23
N ALA A 14 -5.23 -42.95 14.31
CA ALA A 14 -5.69 -42.08 15.37
C ALA A 14 -4.50 -41.46 16.09
N ALA A 15 -4.44 -40.13 16.13
CA ALA A 15 -3.48 -39.41 16.95
C ALA A 15 -4.12 -39.00 18.27
N CYS A 16 -3.41 -39.34 19.33
CA CYS A 16 -3.79 -39.24 20.73
C CYS A 16 -4.06 -37.80 21.16
N TYR A 17 -5.16 -37.64 21.86
CA TYR A 17 -5.53 -36.48 22.66
C TYR A 17 -4.75 -36.57 24.00
N ALA A 18 -3.92 -35.57 24.30
CA ALA A 18 -3.24 -35.47 25.60
C ALA A 18 -4.09 -34.58 26.54
N PRO A 19 -4.26 -34.96 27.82
CA PRO A 19 -5.07 -34.21 28.76
C PRO A 19 -4.33 -32.97 29.29
N VAL A 20 -5.10 -31.90 29.45
CA VAL A 20 -4.70 -30.66 30.11
C VAL A 20 -4.49 -30.95 31.61
N ASN A 21 -3.29 -30.68 32.10
CA ASN A 21 -3.01 -30.69 33.53
C ASN A 21 -3.57 -29.41 34.17
N THR A 22 -4.53 -29.60 35.05
CA THR A 22 -4.95 -28.61 36.04
C THR A 22 -3.86 -28.47 37.11
N VAL A 23 -3.30 -27.25 37.22
CA VAL A 23 -2.46 -26.89 38.37
C VAL A 23 -3.38 -26.29 39.43
N SER A 24 -3.40 -26.96 40.57
CA SER A 24 -4.09 -26.59 41.79
C SER A 24 -3.45 -25.36 42.45
N ASP A 25 -4.34 -24.53 42.99
CA ASP A 25 -4.05 -23.44 43.92
C ASP A 25 -3.24 -23.96 45.12
N ASP A 26 -2.10 -23.31 45.38
CA ASP A 26 -1.54 -23.25 46.74
C ASP A 26 -1.36 -21.79 47.13
N LEU A 27 -2.27 -21.34 47.97
CA LEU A 27 -2.18 -20.14 48.79
C LEU A 27 -1.10 -20.36 49.89
N ASP A 28 -0.43 -19.29 50.15
CA ASP A 28 0.19 -18.96 51.43
C ASP A 28 1.72 -18.87 51.40
N THR A 29 2.19 -17.64 51.25
CA THR A 29 3.20 -17.07 52.16
C THR A 29 3.23 -15.56 51.98
N GLN A 30 2.45 -14.90 52.79
CA GLN A 30 2.46 -13.48 53.06
C GLN A 30 3.77 -13.12 53.77
N LYS A 31 4.73 -12.53 53.04
CA LYS A 31 5.92 -11.95 53.66
C LYS A 31 5.71 -10.46 53.75
N ASP A 32 5.42 -10.03 54.95
CA ASP A 32 5.38 -8.67 55.45
C ASP A 32 6.69 -7.94 55.10
N LEU A 33 6.63 -6.98 54.14
CA LEU A 33 7.68 -6.01 53.89
C LEU A 33 7.11 -4.64 54.19
N THR A 34 7.51 -4.11 55.30
CA THR A 34 7.27 -2.69 55.70
C THR A 34 7.82 -1.75 54.64
N PRO A 35 7.09 -0.68 54.31
CA PRO A 35 7.56 0.38 53.38
C PRO A 35 8.65 1.18 54.08
N THR A 36 9.88 1.08 53.63
CA THR A 36 10.88 2.10 53.90
C THR A 36 10.71 3.22 52.87
N ASP A 37 10.50 4.40 53.43
CA ASP A 37 10.47 5.68 52.72
C ASP A 37 11.67 5.82 51.78
N VAL A 38 11.42 5.75 50.48
CA VAL A 38 12.34 6.21 49.46
C VAL A 38 11.57 7.25 48.65
N GLU A 39 12.11 8.45 48.66
CA GLU A 39 11.67 9.64 47.94
C GLU A 39 11.46 9.36 46.46
N ASP A 40 10.21 9.11 46.01
CA ASP A 40 9.79 9.01 44.62
C ASP A 40 8.82 10.15 44.24
N ASP A 41 8.98 11.32 44.86
CA ASP A 41 8.18 12.52 44.50
C ASP A 41 8.70 13.27 43.28
N MET A 42 9.71 12.75 42.57
CA MET A 42 10.28 13.46 41.41
C MET A 42 9.79 12.97 40.05
N PHE A 43 9.10 11.85 39.99
CA PHE A 43 8.66 11.26 38.70
C PHE A 43 7.18 11.48 38.36
N LEU A 44 6.34 11.77 39.37
CA LEU A 44 4.92 11.96 39.15
C LEU A 44 4.53 13.40 38.76
N ASN A 45 5.39 14.38 39.05
CA ASN A 45 5.12 15.79 38.68
C ASN A 45 5.43 16.15 37.22
N THR A 46 5.98 15.21 36.43
CA THR A 46 6.29 15.45 35.00
C THR A 46 5.14 15.03 34.07
N LEU A 47 4.12 14.36 34.57
CA LEU A 47 3.00 13.88 33.75
C LEU A 47 1.72 14.72 33.88
N GLU A 48 1.64 15.65 34.83
CA GLU A 48 0.45 16.51 34.99
C GLU A 48 0.34 17.66 33.96
N GLY A 49 1.32 17.83 33.08
CA GLY A 49 1.33 18.84 32.00
C GLY A 49 0.91 18.36 30.62
N ILE A 50 0.56 17.09 30.46
CA ILE A 50 0.30 16.49 29.11
C ILE A 50 -1.20 16.38 28.79
N HIS A 51 -2.07 16.93 29.63
CA HIS A 51 -3.52 16.80 29.44
C HIS A 51 -4.12 17.64 28.30
N ASP A 52 -3.34 18.54 27.67
CA ASP A 52 -3.81 19.42 26.59
C ASP A 52 -3.03 19.27 25.28
N VAL A 53 -2.26 18.20 25.11
CA VAL A 53 -1.65 17.96 23.80
C VAL A 53 -2.69 17.27 22.92
N ASP A 54 -3.25 18.01 21.98
CA ASP A 54 -4.08 17.47 20.91
C ASP A 54 -3.32 16.30 20.27
N PRO A 55 -3.85 15.06 20.32
CA PRO A 55 -3.18 13.91 19.73
C PRO A 55 -2.90 14.07 18.23
N PHE A 56 -3.58 15.00 17.57
CA PHE A 56 -3.31 15.38 16.17
C PHE A 56 -2.14 16.35 16.02
N SER A 57 -1.69 17.03 17.11
CA SER A 57 -0.52 17.93 17.05
C SER A 57 0.81 17.20 16.97
N LEU A 58 0.83 15.89 17.21
CA LEU A 58 2.01 15.02 17.08
C LEU A 58 2.12 14.35 15.70
N LEU A 59 1.11 14.52 14.85
CA LEU A 59 1.24 14.10 13.46
C LEU A 59 2.29 14.99 12.78
N PRO A 60 3.19 14.39 11.96
CA PRO A 60 4.14 15.20 11.21
C PRO A 60 3.34 16.23 10.41
N VAL A 61 3.72 17.50 10.55
CA VAL A 61 3.12 18.58 9.76
C VAL A 61 3.29 18.17 8.31
N SER A 62 2.17 18.00 7.60
CA SER A 62 2.21 17.67 6.19
C SER A 62 3.05 18.73 5.48
N PRO A 63 4.05 18.34 4.68
CA PRO A 63 4.84 19.30 3.91
C PRO A 63 4.01 19.95 2.80
N ILE A 64 2.75 19.54 2.63
CA ILE A 64 1.83 20.02 1.62
C ILE A 64 1.34 21.43 1.99
N THR A 65 1.73 22.42 1.21
CA THR A 65 1.44 23.85 1.44
C THR A 65 0.63 24.51 0.32
N TRP A 66 0.26 23.75 -0.71
CA TRP A 66 -0.52 24.27 -1.84
C TRP A 66 -2.02 24.05 -1.67
N ASP A 67 -2.82 25.01 -2.13
CA ASP A 67 -4.29 24.99 -2.02
C ASP A 67 -4.98 24.47 -3.28
N THR A 68 -4.22 24.30 -4.38
CA THR A 68 -4.75 23.84 -5.68
C THR A 68 -3.96 22.64 -6.17
N CYS A 69 -4.64 21.73 -6.83
CA CYS A 69 -4.04 20.54 -7.41
C CYS A 69 -4.65 20.25 -8.79
N SER A 70 -3.90 19.58 -9.65
CA SER A 70 -4.39 19.08 -10.94
C SER A 70 -3.59 17.84 -11.38
N GLY A 71 -4.08 17.16 -12.43
CA GLY A 71 -3.32 16.12 -13.12
C GLY A 71 -2.55 16.64 -14.33
N VAL A 72 -2.14 17.90 -14.33
CA VAL A 72 -1.45 18.56 -15.44
C VAL A 72 0.05 18.68 -15.11
N GLU A 73 0.89 18.48 -16.12
CA GLU A 73 2.35 18.60 -16.00
C GLU A 73 2.74 20.02 -15.50
N GLY A 74 3.64 20.05 -14.53
CA GLY A 74 4.09 21.25 -13.84
C GLY A 74 3.30 21.59 -12.58
N ASP A 75 2.12 21.02 -12.37
CA ASP A 75 1.28 21.26 -11.21
C ASP A 75 1.54 20.20 -10.10
N HIS A 76 1.01 20.48 -8.92
CA HIS A 76 0.94 19.49 -7.85
C HIS A 76 -0.24 18.54 -8.10
N PRO A 77 -0.04 17.21 -8.06
CA PRO A 77 -1.10 16.25 -8.25
C PRO A 77 -2.15 16.32 -7.13
N CYS A 78 -3.40 16.01 -7.45
CA CYS A 78 -4.43 15.87 -6.42
C CYS A 78 -4.24 14.59 -5.62
N ASN A 79 -4.48 14.67 -4.30
CA ASN A 79 -4.32 13.52 -3.42
C ASN A 79 -5.26 12.37 -3.81
N ILE A 80 -4.75 11.15 -3.71
CA ILE A 80 -5.54 9.91 -3.83
C ILE A 80 -5.38 9.19 -2.50
N ILE A 81 -6.50 8.85 -1.86
CA ILE A 81 -6.53 8.08 -0.61
C ILE A 81 -7.37 6.84 -0.86
N ALA A 82 -6.77 5.67 -0.69
CA ALA A 82 -7.44 4.39 -0.84
C ALA A 82 -6.67 3.30 -0.08
N PRO A 83 -7.31 2.18 0.30
CA PRO A 83 -6.57 1.02 0.77
C PRO A 83 -5.76 0.39 -0.38
N ASP A 84 -4.58 -0.13 -0.05
CA ASP A 84 -3.76 -0.91 -0.98
C ASP A 84 -4.17 -2.40 -1.00
N GLN A 85 -3.45 -3.22 -1.76
CA GLN A 85 -3.71 -4.67 -1.86
C GLN A 85 -3.56 -5.44 -0.54
N ARG A 86 -2.95 -4.83 0.49
CA ARG A 86 -2.75 -5.37 1.85
C ARG A 86 -3.73 -4.79 2.87
N GLU A 87 -4.69 -3.98 2.42
CA GLU A 87 -5.63 -3.22 3.25
C GLU A 87 -4.99 -2.10 4.07
N ASP A 88 -3.71 -1.74 3.79
CA ASP A 88 -3.07 -0.59 4.39
C ASP A 88 -3.54 0.71 3.71
N ASN A 89 -3.67 1.78 4.48
CA ASN A 89 -4.10 3.07 3.94
C ASN A 89 -2.97 3.72 3.15
N PHE A 90 -3.15 3.82 1.83
CA PHE A 90 -2.32 4.64 0.96
C PHE A 90 -2.86 6.07 0.90
N GLY A 91 -1.96 7.05 0.88
CA GLY A 91 -2.26 8.44 0.61
C GLY A 91 -1.15 9.06 -0.21
N LEU A 92 -1.43 9.55 -1.43
CA LEU A 92 -0.39 10.08 -2.32
C LEU A 92 0.47 11.15 -1.64
N TYR A 93 -0.13 12.03 -0.84
CA TYR A 93 0.59 13.09 -0.14
C TYR A 93 1.44 12.59 1.03
N ALA A 94 1.16 11.39 1.56
CA ALA A 94 2.00 10.76 2.57
C ALA A 94 3.36 10.32 2.00
N GLU A 95 3.44 10.14 0.68
CA GLU A 95 4.64 9.74 -0.05
C GLU A 95 5.54 10.92 -0.47
N PHE A 96 5.28 12.12 0.07
CA PHE A 96 6.13 13.30 -0.20
C PHE A 96 7.60 13.01 0.12
N GLY A 97 8.49 13.39 -0.79
CA GLY A 97 9.94 13.20 -0.65
C GLY A 97 10.51 12.05 -1.48
N ARG A 98 9.66 11.23 -2.10
CA ARG A 98 10.07 10.15 -3.01
C ARG A 98 9.49 10.33 -4.41
N PRO A 99 10.19 9.88 -5.47
CA PRO A 99 9.63 9.86 -6.81
C PRO A 99 8.53 8.80 -6.92
N ILE A 100 7.46 9.11 -7.63
CA ILE A 100 6.29 8.22 -7.74
C ILE A 100 5.90 8.05 -9.20
N VAL A 101 5.56 6.82 -9.59
CA VAL A 101 4.83 6.52 -10.82
C VAL A 101 3.42 6.10 -10.45
N LEU A 102 2.41 6.83 -10.96
CA LEU A 102 1.02 6.39 -10.90
C LEU A 102 0.63 5.80 -12.25
N ASP A 103 0.33 4.52 -12.29
CA ASP A 103 -0.18 3.78 -13.45
C ASP A 103 -1.70 3.67 -13.35
N PHE A 104 -2.42 4.51 -14.11
CA PHE A 104 -3.87 4.41 -14.22
C PHE A 104 -4.24 3.30 -15.21
N SER A 105 -4.73 2.20 -14.69
CA SER A 105 -4.97 0.96 -15.42
C SER A 105 -6.42 0.45 -15.28
N THR A 106 -6.79 -0.48 -16.17
CA THR A 106 -8.07 -1.22 -16.09
C THR A 106 -7.86 -2.70 -16.38
N GLY A 107 -8.68 -3.56 -15.78
CA GLY A 107 -8.57 -5.02 -15.90
C GLY A 107 -8.87 -5.57 -17.30
N TRP A 108 -9.69 -4.88 -18.11
CA TRP A 108 -10.02 -5.28 -19.48
C TRP A 108 -8.99 -4.83 -20.52
N CYS A 109 -8.07 -3.93 -20.17
CA CYS A 109 -7.08 -3.34 -21.07
C CYS A 109 -5.86 -4.25 -21.26
N GLY A 110 -5.58 -4.68 -22.47
CA GLY A 110 -4.43 -5.55 -22.78
C GLY A 110 -3.08 -4.90 -22.46
N PRO A 111 -2.80 -3.66 -22.93
CA PRO A 111 -1.57 -2.95 -22.57
C PRO A 111 -1.40 -2.70 -21.07
N CYS A 112 -2.51 -2.53 -20.29
CA CYS A 112 -2.46 -2.38 -18.84
C CYS A 112 -1.97 -3.67 -18.16
N ARG A 113 -2.45 -4.82 -18.63
CA ARG A 113 -1.96 -6.11 -18.13
C ARG A 113 -0.49 -6.35 -18.48
N ALA A 114 -0.04 -5.87 -19.66
CA ALA A 114 1.37 -5.91 -20.02
C ALA A 114 2.22 -4.97 -19.13
N ALA A 115 1.72 -3.81 -18.76
CA ALA A 115 2.36 -2.92 -17.80
C ALA A 115 2.48 -3.58 -16.41
N ALA A 116 1.39 -4.19 -15.91
CA ALA A 116 1.38 -4.88 -14.63
C ALA A 116 2.43 -6.01 -14.54
N GLN A 117 2.66 -6.75 -15.64
CA GLN A 117 3.72 -7.79 -15.69
C GLN A 117 5.14 -7.24 -15.48
N HIS A 118 5.36 -5.94 -15.65
CA HIS A 118 6.67 -5.29 -15.50
C HIS A 118 6.76 -4.37 -14.27
N ALA A 119 5.64 -4.08 -13.63
CA ALA A 119 5.57 -3.10 -12.53
C ALA A 119 6.53 -3.45 -11.39
N GLU A 120 6.57 -4.71 -10.94
CA GLU A 120 7.47 -5.14 -9.87
C GLU A 120 8.95 -5.04 -10.27
N ALA A 121 9.29 -5.44 -11.50
CA ALA A 121 10.66 -5.33 -12.00
C ALA A 121 11.12 -3.86 -12.10
N VAL A 122 10.23 -2.94 -12.47
CA VAL A 122 10.50 -1.49 -12.45
C VAL A 122 10.68 -1.01 -11.02
N GLN A 123 9.80 -1.40 -10.09
CA GLN A 123 9.93 -1.06 -8.66
C GLN A 123 11.28 -1.51 -8.10
N GLU A 124 11.71 -2.74 -8.38
CA GLU A 124 13.00 -3.27 -7.94
C GLU A 124 14.20 -2.53 -8.57
N ALA A 125 14.14 -2.28 -9.88
CA ALA A 125 15.23 -1.62 -10.62
C ALA A 125 15.52 -0.20 -10.08
N PHE A 126 14.48 0.51 -9.62
CA PHE A 126 14.59 1.87 -9.10
C PHE A 126 14.55 1.97 -7.57
N SER A 127 14.61 0.84 -6.86
CA SER A 127 14.57 0.79 -5.39
C SER A 127 15.68 1.60 -4.71
N ALA A 128 16.89 1.63 -5.28
CA ALA A 128 18.01 2.44 -4.78
C ALA A 128 17.73 3.95 -4.83
N HIS A 129 16.78 4.39 -5.64
CA HIS A 129 16.33 5.77 -5.77
C HIS A 129 15.07 6.07 -4.99
N ASP A 130 14.56 5.10 -4.23
CA ASP A 130 13.32 5.18 -3.45
C ASP A 130 12.09 5.51 -4.32
N VAL A 131 12.05 5.05 -5.55
CA VAL A 131 10.87 5.18 -6.42
C VAL A 131 9.73 4.33 -5.88
N LEU A 132 8.51 4.84 -5.91
CA LEU A 132 7.29 4.10 -5.62
C LEU A 132 6.46 3.93 -6.90
N TYR A 133 6.21 2.69 -7.28
CA TYR A 133 5.28 2.36 -8.36
C TYR A 133 3.90 2.03 -7.78
N VAL A 134 2.86 2.72 -8.23
CA VAL A 134 1.48 2.56 -7.76
C VAL A 134 0.55 2.34 -8.95
N THR A 135 -0.05 1.17 -9.05
CA THR A 135 -1.16 0.93 -9.98
C THR A 135 -2.46 1.43 -9.36
N VAL A 136 -3.12 2.37 -10.03
CA VAL A 136 -4.48 2.82 -9.71
C VAL A 136 -5.45 2.05 -10.61
N LEU A 137 -6.02 0.97 -10.10
CA LEU A 137 -6.97 0.15 -10.85
C LEU A 137 -8.34 0.84 -10.88
N ILE A 138 -8.76 1.33 -12.05
CA ILE A 138 -9.98 2.13 -12.22
C ILE A 138 -11.21 1.26 -12.50
N GLU A 139 -11.03 0.16 -13.22
CA GLU A 139 -12.09 -0.80 -13.55
C GLU A 139 -11.54 -2.23 -13.54
N THR A 140 -12.38 -3.17 -13.16
CA THR A 140 -12.13 -4.61 -13.28
C THR A 140 -12.23 -5.09 -14.73
N ALA A 141 -12.04 -6.39 -14.98
CA ALA A 141 -12.12 -6.96 -16.32
C ALA A 141 -13.52 -6.86 -16.94
N ASP A 142 -14.58 -6.78 -16.14
CA ASP A 142 -15.97 -6.60 -16.59
C ASP A 142 -16.42 -5.13 -16.61
N GLY A 143 -15.53 -4.20 -16.24
CA GLY A 143 -15.80 -2.75 -16.23
C GLY A 143 -16.43 -2.24 -14.93
N SER A 144 -16.52 -3.07 -13.89
CA SER A 144 -17.00 -2.66 -12.58
C SER A 144 -15.95 -1.85 -11.82
N VAL A 145 -16.36 -1.07 -10.82
CA VAL A 145 -15.44 -0.42 -9.89
C VAL A 145 -14.78 -1.50 -9.01
N PRO A 146 -13.43 -1.55 -8.95
CA PRO A 146 -12.74 -2.58 -8.18
C PRO A 146 -12.97 -2.42 -6.69
N GLY A 147 -13.27 -3.55 -6.03
CA GLY A 147 -13.26 -3.69 -4.58
C GLY A 147 -11.91 -4.23 -4.08
N GLN A 148 -11.78 -4.40 -2.76
CA GLN A 148 -10.55 -4.90 -2.14
C GLN A 148 -10.09 -6.26 -2.72
N ALA A 149 -11.04 -7.17 -2.94
CA ALA A 149 -10.73 -8.49 -3.51
C ALA A 149 -10.13 -8.40 -4.91
N ASP A 150 -10.60 -7.45 -5.75
CA ASP A 150 -10.09 -7.25 -7.12
C ASP A 150 -8.68 -6.68 -7.11
N ILE A 151 -8.39 -5.74 -6.18
CA ILE A 151 -7.07 -5.14 -5.99
C ILE A 151 -6.08 -6.20 -5.54
N THR A 152 -6.44 -7.00 -4.54
CA THR A 152 -5.63 -8.11 -4.04
C THR A 152 -5.39 -9.16 -5.11
N GLN A 153 -6.42 -9.50 -5.90
CA GLN A 153 -6.31 -10.44 -7.01
C GLN A 153 -5.36 -9.92 -8.10
N TRP A 154 -5.45 -8.62 -8.46
CA TRP A 154 -4.54 -8.00 -9.42
C TRP A 154 -3.08 -8.11 -8.96
N ALA A 155 -2.80 -7.75 -7.71
CA ALA A 155 -1.46 -7.86 -7.15
C ALA A 155 -0.93 -9.30 -7.17
N GLN A 156 -1.77 -10.28 -6.84
CA GLN A 156 -1.39 -11.71 -6.87
C GLN A 156 -1.18 -12.23 -8.29
N GLU A 157 -2.00 -11.82 -9.26
CA GLU A 157 -1.89 -12.27 -10.66
C GLU A 157 -0.57 -11.82 -11.31
N TYR A 158 -0.04 -10.67 -10.88
CA TYR A 158 1.18 -10.08 -11.45
C TYR A 158 2.37 -10.08 -10.48
N ASP A 159 2.29 -10.81 -9.37
CA ASP A 159 3.36 -10.95 -8.35
C ASP A 159 3.87 -9.59 -7.84
N LEU A 160 2.95 -8.66 -7.54
CA LEU A 160 3.26 -7.30 -7.09
C LEU A 160 3.46 -7.28 -5.57
N GLU A 161 4.72 -7.41 -5.13
CA GLU A 161 5.08 -7.48 -3.71
C GLU A 161 5.51 -6.11 -3.14
N ASN A 162 6.33 -5.35 -3.88
CA ASN A 162 6.89 -4.07 -3.44
C ASN A 162 6.19 -2.88 -4.09
N SER A 163 5.68 -3.03 -5.30
CA SER A 163 4.78 -2.05 -5.92
C SER A 163 3.38 -2.09 -5.28
N LEU A 164 2.67 -0.98 -5.32
CA LEU A 164 1.34 -0.87 -4.74
C LEU A 164 0.25 -1.01 -5.81
N VAL A 165 -0.88 -1.57 -5.39
CA VAL A 165 -2.12 -1.55 -6.15
C VAL A 165 -3.21 -0.96 -5.28
N ILE A 166 -3.86 0.10 -5.75
CA ILE A 166 -4.98 0.75 -5.07
C ILE A 166 -6.22 0.75 -5.96
N GLY A 167 -7.37 0.77 -5.33
CA GLY A 167 -8.64 0.93 -6.03
C GLY A 167 -8.93 2.38 -6.37
N GLY A 168 -9.35 2.61 -7.61
CA GLY A 168 -9.86 3.88 -8.08
C GLY A 168 -11.26 3.75 -8.66
N SER A 169 -11.71 4.78 -9.32
CA SER A 169 -12.93 4.78 -10.12
C SER A 169 -12.86 5.87 -11.17
N ARG A 170 -13.79 5.86 -12.13
CA ARG A 170 -13.90 6.94 -13.13
C ARG A 170 -14.13 8.32 -12.52
N ALA A 171 -14.59 8.42 -11.26
CA ALA A 171 -14.74 9.69 -10.56
C ALA A 171 -13.41 10.45 -10.37
N LEU A 172 -12.27 9.76 -10.42
CA LEU A 172 -10.95 10.39 -10.41
C LEU A 172 -10.64 11.12 -11.73
N LEU A 173 -11.29 10.75 -12.83
CA LEU A 173 -10.93 11.18 -14.17
C LEU A 173 -11.64 12.49 -14.56
N GLU A 174 -10.95 13.34 -15.30
CA GLU A 174 -11.50 14.61 -15.82
C GLU A 174 -12.80 14.41 -16.61
N SER A 175 -12.89 13.35 -17.41
CA SER A 175 -14.11 12.99 -18.17
C SER A 175 -15.34 12.76 -17.29
N SER A 176 -15.16 12.59 -15.98
CA SER A 176 -16.22 12.41 -14.97
C SER A 176 -16.20 13.50 -13.89
N GLY A 177 -15.49 14.61 -14.15
CA GLY A 177 -15.38 15.76 -13.23
C GLY A 177 -14.28 15.63 -12.18
N GLY A 178 -13.42 14.61 -12.27
CA GLY A 178 -12.23 14.45 -11.42
C GLY A 178 -11.04 15.27 -11.92
N PRO A 179 -9.95 15.30 -11.17
CA PRO A 179 -8.78 16.15 -11.49
C PRO A 179 -7.78 15.51 -12.46
N TRP A 180 -7.91 14.21 -12.79
CA TRP A 180 -6.91 13.49 -13.56
C TRP A 180 -7.30 13.38 -15.04
N PRO A 181 -6.61 14.11 -15.95
CA PRO A 181 -6.85 14.00 -17.39
C PRO A 181 -6.34 12.66 -17.91
N LEU A 182 -7.22 11.90 -18.57
CA LEU A 182 -6.88 10.61 -19.12
C LEU A 182 -7.51 10.45 -20.51
N SER A 183 -6.68 10.21 -21.53
CA SER A 183 -7.11 10.05 -22.92
C SER A 183 -6.85 8.65 -23.48
N GLY A 184 -6.35 7.72 -22.70
CA GLY A 184 -6.05 6.34 -23.08
C GLY A 184 -5.62 5.47 -21.91
N TRP A 185 -5.45 4.19 -22.16
CA TRP A 185 -5.06 3.19 -21.16
C TRP A 185 -3.83 2.40 -21.59
N PRO A 186 -2.87 2.13 -20.68
CA PRO A 186 -2.68 2.81 -19.39
C PRO A 186 -2.25 4.26 -19.60
N THR A 187 -2.29 5.07 -18.52
CA THR A 187 -1.64 6.38 -18.47
C THR A 187 -0.76 6.44 -17.24
N PHE A 188 0.50 6.82 -17.43
CA PHE A 188 1.49 6.94 -16.38
C PHE A 188 1.72 8.40 -16.07
N TYR A 189 1.70 8.73 -14.78
CA TYR A 189 2.03 10.06 -14.25
C TYR A 189 3.29 9.95 -13.42
N TYR A 190 4.31 10.75 -13.74
CA TYR A 190 5.60 10.77 -13.06
C TYR A 190 5.69 11.97 -12.15
N ILE A 191 5.82 11.73 -10.85
CA ILE A 191 5.78 12.75 -9.80
C ILE A 191 7.14 12.77 -9.12
N ASP A 192 7.75 13.96 -8.99
CA ASP A 192 9.04 14.13 -8.35
C ASP A 192 8.95 14.17 -6.81
N ARG A 193 10.12 14.25 -6.16
CA ARG A 193 10.26 14.33 -4.69
C ARG A 193 9.58 15.55 -4.07
N ASN A 194 9.37 16.61 -4.85
CA ASN A 194 8.68 17.83 -4.42
C ASN A 194 7.16 17.75 -4.66
N MET A 195 6.65 16.56 -4.99
CA MET A 195 5.25 16.33 -5.35
C MET A 195 4.82 17.24 -6.51
N VAL A 196 5.62 17.32 -7.58
CA VAL A 196 5.29 18.00 -8.82
C VAL A 196 5.18 16.97 -9.93
N LEU A 197 4.10 17.04 -10.72
CA LEU A 197 3.90 16.19 -11.88
C LEU A 197 4.86 16.63 -12.98
N ARG A 198 5.74 15.73 -13.44
CA ARG A 198 6.84 16.06 -14.34
C ARG A 198 6.66 15.56 -15.75
N ASP A 199 5.94 14.45 -15.91
CA ASP A 199 5.73 13.84 -17.21
C ASP A 199 4.45 12.98 -17.22
N ILE A 200 3.89 12.72 -18.40
CA ILE A 200 2.69 11.90 -18.60
C ILE A 200 2.84 11.06 -19.86
N ASP A 201 2.99 9.74 -19.69
CA ASP A 201 3.01 8.79 -20.79
C ASP A 201 1.64 8.14 -21.02
N ARG A 202 1.29 7.89 -22.27
CA ARG A 202 0.04 7.24 -22.68
C ARG A 202 0.33 5.96 -23.44
N GLY A 203 -0.33 4.89 -23.02
CA GLY A 203 -0.04 3.56 -23.53
C GLY A 203 1.18 2.94 -22.84
N TYR A 204 1.39 1.66 -23.07
CA TYR A 204 2.50 0.94 -22.44
C TYR A 204 3.69 0.80 -23.39
N ASN A 205 4.83 1.33 -22.95
CA ASN A 205 6.15 1.12 -23.55
C ASN A 205 7.19 1.06 -22.43
N ALA A 206 7.78 -0.11 -22.19
CA ALA A 206 8.74 -0.33 -21.11
C ALA A 206 9.96 0.62 -21.21
N ASN A 207 10.47 0.89 -22.42
CA ASN A 207 11.63 1.76 -22.60
C ASN A 207 11.31 3.23 -22.29
N GLU A 208 10.08 3.69 -22.54
CA GLU A 208 9.64 5.06 -22.19
C GLU A 208 9.53 5.19 -20.68
N ILE A 209 8.91 4.21 -20.00
CA ILE A 209 8.82 4.20 -18.53
C ILE A 209 10.21 4.28 -17.90
N GLU A 210 11.16 3.44 -18.34
CA GLU A 210 12.53 3.47 -17.84
C GLU A 210 13.23 4.81 -18.14
N HIS A 211 12.99 5.39 -19.32
CA HIS A 211 13.56 6.69 -19.70
C HIS A 211 13.04 7.81 -18.80
N SER A 212 11.73 7.91 -18.62
CA SER A 212 11.09 8.93 -17.76
C SER A 212 11.50 8.77 -16.31
N LEU A 213 11.63 7.53 -15.79
CA LEU A 213 12.13 7.28 -14.44
C LEU A 213 13.61 7.65 -14.27
N ASN A 214 14.49 7.28 -15.23
CA ASN A 214 15.90 7.68 -15.17
C ASN A 214 16.07 9.20 -15.13
N TRP A 215 15.23 9.94 -15.83
CA TRP A 215 15.21 11.40 -15.75
C TRP A 215 14.62 11.88 -14.41
N LEU A 216 13.47 11.34 -13.98
CA LEU A 216 12.77 11.74 -12.76
C LEU A 216 13.64 11.65 -11.51
N VAL A 217 14.46 10.59 -11.39
CA VAL A 217 15.34 10.40 -10.22
C VAL A 217 16.52 11.37 -10.16
N THR A 218 16.75 12.15 -11.21
CA THR A 218 17.78 13.21 -11.24
C THR A 218 17.28 14.57 -10.73
N LEU A 219 15.94 14.71 -10.55
CA LEU A 219 15.28 15.92 -10.06
C LEU A 219 15.25 15.93 -8.54
#